data_5b6dba535f07f3468bc986d25edcdee6
#
_entry.id   5b6dba535f07f3468bc986d25edcdee6
#
_cell.length_a   1.000
_cell.length_b   1.000
_cell.length_c   1.000
_cell.angle_alpha   90.00
_cell.angle_beta   90.00
_cell.angle_gamma   90.00
#
_symmetry.space_group_name_H-M   'P 1'
#
loop_
_entity.id
_entity.type
_entity.pdbx_description
1 polymer ?
#
loop_
_entity_poly.entity_id
_entity_poly.type
_entity_poly.pdbx_seq_one_letter_code
_entity_poly.pdbx_strand_id
1 'polypeptide(L)'
;EENTILIDETPSITPTEIRAKCRRLKRQYPDLGLVMVDYLQLMTVHGKAENRVQEISEISRSLKALAKEINVPVIAISQLNRGVESRTKTGKGRMPQMADLRESGSIEQDADIIGFIYRDELYHDDAYTNPEEVGKADLRISKHRNGAIGNIKLAFIGQYARFEDL
;
A
#
# COMPACT_ATOMS: atom_id res chain seq x y z
N GLU A 1 14.53 -11.56 -20.36
CA GLU A 1 14.77 -12.19 -19.04
C GLU A 1 13.42 -12.67 -18.53
N GLU A 2 13.33 -13.95 -18.13
CA GLU A 2 12.11 -14.47 -17.48
C GLU A 2 12.14 -14.07 -16.01
N ASN A 3 11.17 -13.23 -15.61
CA ASN A 3 10.98 -12.89 -14.21
C ASN A 3 10.13 -13.97 -13.53
N THR A 4 10.60 -14.51 -12.43
CA THR A 4 9.84 -15.50 -11.64
C THR A 4 8.94 -14.77 -10.65
N ILE A 5 7.63 -15.05 -10.73
CA ILE A 5 6.63 -14.56 -9.77
C ILE A 5 6.11 -15.76 -8.98
N LEU A 6 6.21 -15.68 -7.66
CA LEU A 6 5.68 -16.67 -6.74
C LEU A 6 4.43 -16.11 -6.07
N ILE A 7 3.31 -16.81 -6.17
CA ILE A 7 2.03 -16.41 -5.60
C ILE A 7 1.71 -17.31 -4.41
N ASP A 8 1.36 -16.70 -3.29
CA ASP A 8 0.90 -17.39 -2.08
C ASP A 8 -0.52 -16.94 -1.76
N GLU A 9 -1.48 -17.85 -1.83
CA GLU A 9 -2.91 -17.60 -1.62
C GLU A 9 -3.39 -17.96 -0.22
N THR A 10 -2.48 -18.02 0.77
CA THR A 10 -2.86 -18.36 2.15
C THR A 10 -3.79 -17.28 2.73
N PRO A 11 -5.04 -17.63 3.07
CA PRO A 11 -5.97 -16.68 3.65
C PRO A 11 -5.54 -16.31 5.06
N SER A 12 -5.75 -15.05 5.44
CA SER A 12 -5.50 -14.55 6.81
C SER A 12 -4.10 -14.86 7.34
N ILE A 13 -3.09 -14.76 6.48
CA ILE A 13 -1.70 -15.07 6.82
C ILE A 13 -1.22 -14.24 8.01
N THR A 14 -0.49 -14.86 8.92
CA THR A 14 0.09 -14.18 10.08
C THR A 14 1.52 -13.67 9.80
N PRO A 15 2.02 -12.68 10.56
CA PRO A 15 3.40 -12.23 10.47
C PRO A 15 4.44 -13.34 10.65
N THR A 16 4.16 -14.32 11.50
CA THR A 16 5.03 -15.47 11.72
C THR A 16 5.10 -16.38 10.51
N GLU A 17 3.95 -16.65 9.89
CA GLU A 17 3.87 -17.50 8.69
C GLU A 17 4.54 -16.84 7.49
N ILE A 18 4.27 -15.55 7.22
CA ILE A 18 4.92 -14.84 6.10
C ILE A 18 6.43 -14.79 6.30
N ARG A 19 6.90 -14.57 7.54
CA ARG A 19 8.32 -14.57 7.87
C ARG A 19 8.97 -15.93 7.56
N ALA A 20 8.35 -17.03 7.99
CA ALA A 20 8.84 -18.39 7.73
C ALA A 20 8.89 -18.70 6.23
N LYS A 21 7.83 -18.34 5.48
CA LYS A 21 7.76 -18.51 4.02
C LYS A 21 8.84 -17.70 3.31
N CYS A 22 8.97 -16.41 3.61
CA CYS A 22 9.96 -15.53 2.99
C CYS A 22 11.41 -15.98 3.27
N ARG A 23 11.71 -16.43 4.50
CA ARG A 23 13.04 -17.01 4.84
C ARG A 23 13.34 -18.24 4.02
N ARG A 24 12.37 -19.12 3.83
CA ARG A 24 12.52 -20.31 2.98
C ARG A 24 12.74 -19.91 1.52
N LEU A 25 11.93 -19.00 1.00
CA LEU A 25 12.04 -18.51 -0.37
C LEU A 25 13.38 -17.80 -0.61
N LYS A 26 13.85 -16.96 0.31
CA LYS A 26 15.15 -16.29 0.18
C LYS A 26 16.33 -17.26 0.14
N ARG A 27 16.23 -18.42 0.82
CA ARG A 27 17.23 -19.48 0.71
C ARG A 27 17.17 -20.23 -0.61
N GLN A 28 15.95 -20.45 -1.12
CA GLN A 28 15.72 -21.14 -2.40
C GLN A 28 16.03 -20.25 -3.60
N TYR A 29 15.73 -18.96 -3.48
CA TYR A 29 15.93 -17.92 -4.48
C TYR A 29 16.78 -16.78 -3.86
N PRO A 30 18.10 -16.87 -3.89
CA PRO A 30 18.98 -15.86 -3.29
C PRO A 30 18.80 -14.44 -3.86
N ASP A 31 18.36 -14.34 -5.11
CA ASP A 31 18.06 -13.14 -5.88
C ASP A 31 16.63 -12.62 -5.67
N LEU A 32 15.85 -13.21 -4.74
CA LEU A 32 14.51 -12.67 -4.38
C LEU A 32 14.61 -11.15 -4.19
N GLY A 33 13.94 -10.40 -5.08
CA GLY A 33 14.09 -8.95 -5.20
C GLY A 33 12.98 -8.14 -4.54
N LEU A 34 11.80 -8.73 -4.31
CA LEU A 34 10.63 -8.04 -3.77
C LEU A 34 9.68 -9.00 -3.07
N VAL A 35 9.08 -8.55 -1.98
CA VAL A 35 7.91 -9.18 -1.35
C VAL A 35 6.75 -8.19 -1.43
N MET A 36 5.58 -8.64 -1.90
CA MET A 36 4.37 -7.84 -1.92
C MET A 36 3.28 -8.49 -1.07
N VAL A 37 2.58 -7.69 -0.28
CA VAL A 37 1.44 -8.11 0.56
C VAL A 37 0.20 -7.36 0.11
N ASP A 38 -0.80 -8.06 -0.41
CA ASP A 38 -2.08 -7.52 -0.84
C ASP A 38 -3.21 -8.17 -0.03
N TYR A 39 -3.75 -7.47 0.92
CA TYR A 39 -3.43 -6.21 1.56
C TYR A 39 -3.37 -6.39 3.09
N LEU A 40 -2.81 -5.43 3.82
CA LEU A 40 -2.53 -5.56 5.27
C LEU A 40 -3.73 -5.99 6.11
N GLN A 41 -4.91 -5.49 5.76
CA GLN A 41 -6.15 -5.76 6.52
C GLN A 41 -6.66 -7.20 6.37
N LEU A 42 -6.10 -8.02 5.47
CA LEU A 42 -6.37 -9.46 5.42
C LEU A 42 -5.46 -10.27 6.34
N MET A 43 -4.37 -9.70 6.80
CA MET A 43 -3.49 -10.36 7.77
C MET A 43 -4.14 -10.41 9.16
N THR A 44 -3.76 -11.41 9.93
CA THR A 44 -4.20 -11.60 11.32
C THR A 44 -3.01 -11.82 12.24
N VAL A 45 -3.21 -11.60 13.54
CA VAL A 45 -2.21 -11.89 14.58
C VAL A 45 -2.76 -12.96 15.51
N HIS A 46 -1.91 -13.95 15.87
CA HIS A 46 -2.28 -14.94 16.87
C HIS A 46 -2.29 -14.31 18.27
N GLY A 47 -3.43 -14.40 18.96
CA GLY A 47 -3.61 -13.88 20.31
C GLY A 47 -4.76 -12.88 20.40
N LYS A 48 -5.00 -12.35 21.61
CA LYS A 48 -5.99 -11.31 21.81
C LYS A 48 -5.35 -9.93 21.52
N ALA A 49 -5.39 -9.50 20.26
CA ALA A 49 -5.27 -8.07 20.02
C ALA A 49 -6.50 -7.39 20.63
N GLU A 50 -6.31 -6.40 21.49
CA GLU A 50 -7.41 -5.70 22.16
C GLU A 50 -8.27 -4.93 21.13
N ASN A 51 -7.67 -4.54 20.03
CA ASN A 51 -8.37 -3.88 18.93
C ASN A 51 -7.58 -3.98 17.61
N ARG A 52 -8.25 -3.65 16.51
CA ARG A 52 -7.69 -3.70 15.16
C ARG A 52 -6.46 -2.80 14.95
N VAL A 53 -6.41 -1.66 15.64
CA VAL A 53 -5.27 -0.73 15.57
C VAL A 53 -3.99 -1.38 16.08
N GLN A 54 -4.06 -2.10 17.19
CA GLN A 54 -2.90 -2.82 17.76
C GLN A 54 -2.46 -3.94 16.82
N GLU A 55 -3.42 -4.68 16.25
CA GLU A 55 -3.14 -5.77 15.30
C GLU A 55 -2.38 -5.25 14.07
N ILE A 56 -2.86 -4.19 13.42
CA ILE A 56 -2.19 -3.55 12.29
C ILE A 56 -0.80 -3.02 12.68
N SER A 57 -0.68 -2.49 13.90
CA SER A 57 0.60 -2.02 14.43
C SER A 57 1.62 -3.13 14.58
N GLU A 58 1.21 -4.29 15.03
CA GLU A 58 2.07 -5.47 15.13
C GLU A 58 2.46 -6.01 13.76
N ILE A 59 1.51 -6.09 12.83
CA ILE A 59 1.74 -6.49 11.44
C ILE A 59 2.77 -5.56 10.79
N SER A 60 2.58 -4.25 10.88
CA SER A 60 3.47 -3.25 10.31
C SER A 60 4.91 -3.40 10.80
N ARG A 61 5.10 -3.47 12.13
CA ARG A 61 6.42 -3.68 12.73
C ARG A 61 7.06 -4.99 12.29
N SER A 62 6.27 -6.06 12.21
CA SER A 62 6.74 -7.37 11.80
C SER A 62 7.20 -7.39 10.34
N LEU A 63 6.47 -6.73 9.43
CA LEU A 63 6.87 -6.60 8.04
C LEU A 63 8.14 -5.75 7.88
N LYS A 64 8.29 -4.69 8.66
CA LYS A 64 9.52 -3.90 8.70
C LYS A 64 10.72 -4.73 9.19
N ALA A 65 10.52 -5.55 10.22
CA ALA A 65 11.55 -6.46 10.72
C ALA A 65 11.91 -7.52 9.68
N LEU A 66 10.92 -8.09 8.99
CA LEU A 66 11.10 -9.05 7.92
C LEU A 66 11.96 -8.47 6.79
N ALA A 67 11.61 -7.28 6.29
CA ALA A 67 12.36 -6.62 5.21
C ALA A 67 13.85 -6.47 5.55
N LYS A 68 14.16 -6.08 6.78
CA LYS A 68 15.54 -5.96 7.26
C LYS A 68 16.22 -7.32 7.37
N GLU A 69 15.52 -8.33 7.90
CA GLU A 69 16.07 -9.67 8.14
C GLU A 69 16.51 -10.36 6.85
N ILE A 70 15.64 -10.32 5.83
CA ILE A 70 15.93 -10.99 4.54
C ILE A 70 16.67 -10.08 3.54
N ASN A 71 16.86 -8.81 3.89
CA ASN A 71 17.42 -7.76 3.03
C ASN A 71 16.72 -7.67 1.67
N VAL A 72 15.38 -7.61 1.71
CA VAL A 72 14.51 -7.49 0.54
C VAL A 72 13.45 -6.44 0.83
N PRO A 73 13.16 -5.51 -0.10
CA PRO A 73 12.07 -4.56 0.06
C PRO A 73 10.73 -5.29 0.20
N VAL A 74 9.88 -4.77 1.09
CA VAL A 74 8.51 -5.25 1.28
C VAL A 74 7.55 -4.12 0.92
N ILE A 75 6.69 -4.35 -0.07
CA ILE A 75 5.57 -3.48 -0.40
C ILE A 75 4.33 -4.05 0.28
N ALA A 76 3.67 -3.25 1.10
CA ALA A 76 2.42 -3.60 1.72
C ALA A 76 1.31 -2.67 1.22
N ILE A 77 0.28 -3.25 0.60
CA ILE A 77 -0.90 -2.51 0.20
C ILE A 77 -1.78 -2.31 1.43
N SER A 78 -2.32 -1.10 1.59
CA SER A 78 -3.22 -0.78 2.69
C SER A 78 -4.46 -0.08 2.17
N GLN A 79 -5.62 -0.56 2.58
CA GLN A 79 -6.87 0.12 2.31
C GLN A 79 -6.98 1.36 3.20
N LEU A 80 -7.45 2.46 2.64
CA LEU A 80 -7.72 3.69 3.38
C LEU A 80 -9.06 3.60 4.12
N ASN A 81 -9.20 4.39 5.19
CA ASN A 81 -10.46 4.53 5.90
C ASN A 81 -11.52 5.14 4.95
N ARG A 82 -12.73 4.58 4.93
CA ARG A 82 -13.87 5.05 4.12
C ARG A 82 -14.26 6.52 4.39
N GLY A 83 -13.81 7.11 5.49
CA GLY A 83 -13.95 8.54 5.76
C GLY A 83 -13.35 9.46 4.69
N VAL A 84 -12.43 8.95 3.84
CA VAL A 84 -11.91 9.70 2.67
C VAL A 84 -13.05 10.00 1.67
N GLU A 85 -13.95 9.04 1.45
CA GLU A 85 -15.07 9.18 0.52
C GLU A 85 -16.12 10.21 1.00
N SER A 86 -16.25 10.37 2.32
CA SER A 86 -17.20 11.31 2.93
C SER A 86 -16.68 12.74 3.04
N ARG A 87 -15.37 12.96 2.83
CA ARG A 87 -14.85 14.33 2.80
C ARG A 87 -15.43 15.07 1.60
N THR A 88 -16.06 16.18 1.92
CA THR A 88 -16.78 17.13 1.08
C THR A 88 -16.62 16.97 -0.43
N LYS A 89 -17.75 16.98 -1.11
CA LYS A 89 -17.92 16.88 -2.57
C LYS A 89 -17.24 17.99 -3.40
N THR A 90 -16.43 18.82 -2.80
CA THR A 90 -15.79 19.96 -3.43
C THR A 90 -14.25 19.84 -3.43
N GLY A 91 -13.69 19.47 -4.57
CA GLY A 91 -12.31 19.73 -4.94
C GLY A 91 -11.21 18.98 -4.15
N LYS A 92 -10.09 19.62 -3.96
CA LYS A 92 -8.83 19.10 -3.38
C LYS A 92 -8.90 18.40 -2.00
N GLY A 93 -10.06 18.41 -1.33
CA GLY A 93 -10.30 17.78 -0.03
C GLY A 93 -10.37 16.25 -0.06
N ARG A 94 -10.49 15.61 -1.23
CA ARG A 94 -10.62 14.15 -1.39
C ARG A 94 -9.29 13.42 -1.54
N MET A 95 -8.22 14.14 -1.86
CA MET A 95 -6.91 13.50 -1.99
C MET A 95 -6.51 12.83 -0.68
N PRO A 96 -6.11 11.55 -0.71
CA PRO A 96 -5.70 10.82 0.46
C PRO A 96 -4.58 11.52 1.23
N GLN A 97 -4.63 11.42 2.56
CA GLN A 97 -3.69 12.04 3.48
C GLN A 97 -3.19 11.01 4.50
N MET A 98 -2.07 11.31 5.15
CA MET A 98 -1.53 10.47 6.23
C MET A 98 -2.55 10.17 7.33
N ALA A 99 -3.44 11.12 7.64
CA ALA A 99 -4.52 10.93 8.61
C ALA A 99 -5.54 9.85 8.21
N ASP A 100 -5.59 9.45 6.93
CA ASP A 100 -6.49 8.40 6.43
C ASP A 100 -5.96 6.99 6.70
N LEU A 101 -4.68 6.90 7.11
CA LEU A 101 -4.06 5.71 7.68
C LEU A 101 -4.34 5.61 9.19
N ARG A 102 -5.34 6.29 9.72
CA ARG A 102 -5.58 6.58 11.16
C ARG A 102 -5.77 5.35 12.06
N GLU A 103 -6.21 4.23 11.51
CA GLU A 103 -6.23 2.95 12.24
C GLU A 103 -4.82 2.33 12.35
N SER A 104 -3.82 3.01 11.82
CA SER A 104 -2.48 2.49 11.59
C SER A 104 -1.41 3.56 11.81
N GLY A 105 -1.48 4.34 12.87
CA GLY A 105 -0.44 5.34 13.21
C GLY A 105 0.97 4.76 13.23
N SER A 106 1.09 3.45 13.44
CA SER A 106 2.34 2.72 13.35
C SER A 106 2.84 2.54 11.92
N ILE A 107 1.95 2.38 10.90
CA ILE A 107 2.38 2.31 9.49
C ILE A 107 3.15 3.58 9.14
N GLU A 108 2.65 4.74 9.59
CA GLU A 108 3.35 6.00 9.38
C GLU A 108 4.75 5.99 9.98
N GLN A 109 4.94 5.38 11.15
CA GLN A 109 6.24 5.34 11.81
C GLN A 109 7.19 4.30 11.16
N ASP A 110 6.68 3.13 10.84
CA ASP A 110 7.47 1.99 10.39
C ASP A 110 7.88 2.07 8.91
N ALA A 111 6.98 2.54 8.04
CA ALA A 111 7.26 2.62 6.61
C ALA A 111 8.36 3.65 6.29
N ASP A 112 9.25 3.29 5.36
CA ASP A 112 10.26 4.22 4.83
C ASP A 112 9.66 5.12 3.74
N ILE A 113 8.73 4.59 2.97
CA ILE A 113 8.01 5.30 1.90
C ILE A 113 6.52 5.05 2.09
N ILE A 114 5.71 6.09 1.92
CA ILE A 114 4.25 5.99 1.84
C ILE A 114 3.81 6.72 0.58
N GLY A 115 3.17 5.97 -0.30
CA GLY A 115 2.56 6.47 -1.53
C GLY A 115 1.05 6.29 -1.49
N PHE A 116 0.31 7.31 -1.93
CA PHE A 116 -1.12 7.24 -2.16
C PHE A 116 -1.39 7.30 -3.66
N ILE A 117 -2.26 6.41 -4.15
CA ILE A 117 -2.77 6.46 -5.50
C ILE A 117 -4.15 7.12 -5.45
N TYR A 118 -4.34 8.14 -6.28
CA TYR A 118 -5.59 8.87 -6.37
C TYR A 118 -6.00 9.06 -7.83
N ARG A 119 -7.27 8.82 -8.13
CA ARG A 119 -7.87 9.07 -9.44
C ARG A 119 -9.06 9.99 -9.25
N ASP A 120 -8.93 11.22 -9.69
CA ASP A 120 -9.95 12.26 -9.49
C ASP A 120 -11.30 11.89 -10.10
N GLU A 121 -11.27 11.30 -11.29
CA GLU A 121 -12.46 10.87 -12.05
C GLU A 121 -13.40 9.91 -11.28
N LEU A 122 -12.89 9.15 -10.29
CA LEU A 122 -13.68 8.19 -9.51
C LEU A 122 -14.53 8.86 -8.42
N TYR A 123 -14.28 10.12 -8.10
CA TYR A 123 -14.86 10.81 -6.96
C TYR A 123 -15.78 11.97 -7.33
N HIS A 124 -15.97 12.23 -8.62
CA HIS A 124 -16.89 13.25 -9.11
C HIS A 124 -18.10 12.60 -9.78
N ASP A 125 -19.29 13.10 -9.45
CA ASP A 125 -20.49 12.82 -10.23
C ASP A 125 -20.32 13.43 -11.63
N ASP A 126 -20.93 12.84 -12.66
CA ASP A 126 -20.76 13.15 -14.09
C ASP A 126 -20.81 14.66 -14.45
N ALA A 127 -21.43 15.49 -13.61
CA ALA A 127 -21.55 16.93 -13.81
C ALA A 127 -20.29 17.74 -13.40
N TYR A 128 -19.29 17.13 -12.77
CA TYR A 128 -18.15 17.84 -12.18
C TYR A 128 -16.77 17.24 -12.50
N THR A 129 -16.73 16.31 -13.43
CA THR A 129 -15.45 15.73 -13.86
C THR A 129 -14.65 16.80 -14.57
N ASN A 130 -13.46 17.13 -14.05
CA ASN A 130 -12.52 17.96 -14.79
C ASN A 130 -12.05 17.16 -16.02
N PRO A 131 -12.39 17.55 -17.26
CA PRO A 131 -12.03 16.79 -18.45
C PRO A 131 -10.52 16.57 -18.60
N GLU A 132 -9.72 17.46 -18.02
CA GLU A 132 -8.27 17.36 -18.05
C GLU A 132 -7.71 16.25 -17.13
N GLU A 133 -8.48 15.74 -16.17
CA GLU A 133 -8.07 14.71 -15.22
C GLU A 133 -8.59 13.31 -15.59
N VAL A 134 -9.41 13.21 -16.63
CA VAL A 134 -9.92 11.91 -17.12
C VAL A 134 -8.76 11.05 -17.63
N GLY A 135 -8.71 9.80 -17.22
CA GLY A 135 -7.63 8.87 -17.57
C GLY A 135 -6.29 9.20 -16.92
N LYS A 136 -6.28 10.03 -15.87
CA LYS A 136 -5.08 10.35 -15.11
C LYS A 136 -5.16 9.83 -13.67
N ALA A 137 -4.00 9.61 -13.10
CA ALA A 137 -3.85 9.26 -11.69
C ALA A 137 -2.71 10.08 -11.06
N ASP A 138 -2.82 10.38 -9.79
CA ASP A 138 -1.76 10.95 -8.98
C ASP A 138 -1.15 9.86 -8.10
N LEU A 139 0.15 9.66 -8.21
CA LEU A 139 0.93 8.93 -7.20
C LEU A 139 1.59 9.97 -6.29
N ARG A 140 1.03 10.13 -5.09
CA ARG A 140 1.54 11.05 -4.10
C ARG A 140 2.47 10.36 -3.12
N ILE A 141 3.75 10.67 -3.17
CA ILE A 141 4.72 10.26 -2.16
C ILE A 141 4.60 11.21 -0.97
N SER A 142 3.92 10.76 0.09
CA SER A 142 3.63 11.58 1.28
C SER A 142 4.66 11.39 2.39
N LYS A 143 5.43 10.31 2.34
CA LYS A 143 6.58 10.05 3.19
C LYS A 143 7.69 9.42 2.36
N HIS A 144 8.90 9.90 2.57
CA HIS A 144 10.11 9.27 2.03
C HIS A 144 11.27 9.55 3.00
N ARG A 145 11.72 8.52 3.72
CA ARG A 145 12.71 8.67 4.80
C ARG A 145 14.06 9.20 4.31
N ASN A 146 14.48 8.81 3.10
CA ASN A 146 15.77 9.13 2.53
C ASN A 146 15.67 9.89 1.20
N GLY A 147 14.53 10.49 0.88
CA GLY A 147 14.30 11.20 -0.37
C GLY A 147 13.22 12.25 -0.30
N ALA A 148 12.92 12.87 -1.43
CA ALA A 148 11.89 13.90 -1.53
C ALA A 148 10.47 13.31 -1.50
N ILE A 149 9.54 14.07 -0.95
CA ILE A 149 8.10 13.86 -1.14
C ILE A 149 7.62 14.62 -2.37
N GLY A 150 6.52 14.22 -2.97
CA GLY A 150 5.99 14.90 -4.15
C GLY A 150 4.83 14.17 -4.79
N ASN A 151 4.32 14.72 -5.89
CA ASN A 151 3.28 14.11 -6.72
C ASN A 151 3.86 13.75 -8.09
N ILE A 152 3.49 12.58 -8.57
CA ILE A 152 3.80 12.08 -9.91
C ILE A 152 2.47 11.88 -10.62
N LYS A 153 2.28 12.53 -11.76
CA LYS A 153 1.12 12.30 -12.62
C LYS A 153 1.39 11.11 -13.52
N LEU A 154 0.41 10.24 -13.64
CA LEU A 154 0.44 9.03 -14.44
C LEU A 154 -0.79 9.00 -15.36
N ALA A 155 -0.66 8.39 -16.53
CA ALA A 155 -1.79 7.97 -17.34
C ALA A 155 -2.37 6.67 -16.74
N PHE A 156 -3.70 6.54 -16.72
CA PHE A 156 -4.40 5.31 -16.36
C PHE A 156 -5.23 4.78 -17.52
N ILE A 157 -4.83 3.64 -18.04
CA ILE A 157 -5.52 2.96 -19.15
C ILE A 157 -6.49 1.94 -18.57
N GLY A 158 -7.75 2.35 -18.39
CA GLY A 158 -8.75 1.59 -17.66
C GLY A 158 -9.03 0.19 -18.21
N GLN A 159 -9.03 0.02 -19.55
CA GLN A 159 -9.28 -1.28 -20.17
C GLN A 159 -8.21 -2.35 -19.85
N TYR A 160 -7.00 -1.92 -19.44
CA TYR A 160 -5.89 -2.82 -19.07
C TYR A 160 -5.53 -2.72 -17.59
N ALA A 161 -6.24 -1.89 -16.79
CA ALA A 161 -5.89 -1.56 -15.40
C ALA A 161 -4.39 -1.17 -15.24
N ARG A 162 -3.87 -0.40 -16.20
CA ARG A 162 -2.44 -0.14 -16.34
C ARG A 162 -2.14 1.35 -16.14
N PHE A 163 -1.06 1.61 -15.41
CA PHE A 163 -0.47 2.94 -15.29
C PHE A 163 0.70 3.08 -16.25
N GLU A 164 0.85 4.26 -16.83
CA GLU A 164 1.97 4.63 -17.70
C GLU A 164 2.47 6.04 -17.36
N ASP A 165 3.66 6.37 -17.80
CA ASP A 165 4.17 7.73 -17.73
C ASP A 165 3.33 8.65 -18.61
N LEU A 166 3.14 9.92 -18.16
CA LEU A 166 2.41 10.96 -18.87
C LEU A 166 3.34 11.68 -19.82
#